data_6ff5670b022f25581c6d8f8f61a24760
#
_entry.id   6ff5670b022f25581c6d8f8f61a24760
#
_cell.length_a   1.000
_cell.length_b   1.000
_cell.length_c   1.000
_cell.angle_alpha   90.00
_cell.angle_beta   90.00
_cell.angle_gamma   90.00
#
_symmetry.space_group_name_H-M   'P 1'
#
loop_
_entity.id
_entity.type
_entity.pdbx_description
1 polymer ?
#
loop_
_entity_poly.entity_id
_entity_poly.type
_entity_poly.pdbx_seq_one_letter_code
_entity_poly.pdbx_strand_id
1 'polypeptide(L)'
;MLFSEIYSAYYNTVASIISCSQQGKLDSDLLFKIVKESAFPESFMTIGSALETGKWPLIKKDYSTNIQNIPTMPLSVLQKRWLKALCNDKRIRLFVSDEVLECLKNQLQDVEALFNENDYYLYDKYSDGDPYDDPDYIKNFRTALEAIHQKKTISVEYTGRFGQQKRFTCAPCKIEYSEKDDKFRIISKVRNRHSILNIARINSCELTENSKVDDISEEDLPDNRRTSVTLEIYDERKAMERVMLAFAHFEKSAVQISDDVYQLTLNYDSFDETELVVRVLSFGPMVKVIEPQSFVKLIQERIESQINLMKKK
;
A
#
# COMPACT_ATOMS: atom_id res chain seq x y z
N MET A 1 -9.29 -2.45 10.95
CA MET A 1 -9.57 -3.74 11.59
C MET A 1 -10.63 -4.48 10.80
N LEU A 2 -10.36 -5.74 10.46
CA LEU A 2 -11.09 -6.44 9.40
C LEU A 2 -12.56 -6.76 9.70
N PHE A 3 -12.96 -6.94 10.95
CA PHE A 3 -14.26 -7.59 11.20
C PHE A 3 -15.15 -6.90 12.25
N SER A 4 -14.65 -5.89 12.95
CA SER A 4 -15.47 -5.11 13.88
C SER A 4 -14.70 -3.87 14.35
N GLU A 5 -14.76 -2.81 13.55
CA GLU A 5 -14.07 -1.56 13.84
C GLU A 5 -14.52 -0.95 15.16
N ILE A 6 -15.82 -0.96 15.43
CA ILE A 6 -16.43 -0.38 16.64
C ILE A 6 -15.90 -1.07 17.91
N TYR A 7 -16.08 -2.39 18.02
CA TYR A 7 -15.65 -3.13 19.22
C TYR A 7 -14.14 -3.10 19.42
N SER A 8 -13.38 -3.14 18.32
CA SER A 8 -11.93 -3.08 18.39
C SER A 8 -11.42 -1.71 18.82
N ALA A 9 -12.03 -0.61 18.38
CA ALA A 9 -11.65 0.74 18.79
C ALA A 9 -11.88 0.94 20.29
N TYR A 10 -13.06 0.55 20.80
CA TYR A 10 -13.35 0.60 22.23
C TYR A 10 -12.38 -0.24 23.06
N TYR A 11 -12.20 -1.51 22.65
CA TYR A 11 -11.31 -2.40 23.36
C TYR A 11 -9.87 -1.87 23.40
N ASN A 12 -9.36 -1.44 22.27
CA ASN A 12 -7.98 -0.94 22.16
C ASN A 12 -7.77 0.35 22.95
N THR A 13 -8.76 1.25 22.97
CA THR A 13 -8.71 2.47 23.77
C THR A 13 -8.58 2.12 25.26
N VAL A 14 -9.46 1.24 25.77
CA VAL A 14 -9.43 0.83 27.17
C VAL A 14 -8.17 0.02 27.48
N ALA A 15 -7.73 -0.87 26.60
CA ALA A 15 -6.50 -1.64 26.74
C ALA A 15 -5.26 -0.74 26.81
N SER A 16 -5.19 0.32 26.01
CA SER A 16 -4.11 1.31 26.02
C SER A 16 -4.09 2.07 27.35
N ILE A 17 -5.24 2.46 27.87
CA ILE A 17 -5.37 3.13 29.18
C ILE A 17 -4.86 2.21 30.29
N ILE A 18 -5.29 0.93 30.31
CA ILE A 18 -4.85 -0.05 31.30
C ILE A 18 -3.33 -0.28 31.21
N SER A 19 -2.79 -0.39 30.00
CA SER A 19 -1.34 -0.57 29.78
C SER A 19 -0.53 0.64 30.30
N CYS A 20 -0.99 1.87 30.07
CA CYS A 20 -0.38 3.06 30.63
C CYS A 20 -0.47 3.10 32.18
N SER A 21 -1.60 2.66 32.73
CA SER A 21 -1.78 2.53 34.19
C SER A 21 -0.80 1.51 34.80
N GLN A 22 -0.60 0.35 34.16
CA GLN A 22 0.37 -0.66 34.59
C GLN A 22 1.81 -0.15 34.61
N GLN A 23 2.13 0.77 33.67
CA GLN A 23 3.45 1.42 33.62
C GLN A 23 3.62 2.58 34.61
N GLY A 24 2.59 2.90 35.37
CA GLY A 24 2.59 4.03 36.29
C GLY A 24 2.65 5.41 35.61
N LYS A 25 2.24 5.50 34.35
CA LYS A 25 2.30 6.72 33.54
C LYS A 25 0.95 7.40 33.34
N LEU A 26 -0.14 6.77 33.82
CA LEU A 26 -1.48 7.27 33.60
C LEU A 26 -1.81 8.40 34.56
N ASP A 27 -2.30 9.50 34.01
CA ASP A 27 -2.95 10.60 34.71
C ASP A 27 -4.23 11.01 33.99
N SER A 28 -4.97 11.99 34.48
CA SER A 28 -6.22 12.46 33.85
C SER A 28 -5.98 12.96 32.45
N ASP A 29 -4.94 13.75 32.21
CA ASP A 29 -4.69 14.37 30.91
C ASP A 29 -4.35 13.31 29.85
N LEU A 30 -3.50 12.35 30.19
CA LEU A 30 -3.15 11.24 29.30
C LEU A 30 -4.34 10.33 29.03
N LEU A 31 -5.19 10.05 30.03
CA LEU A 31 -6.41 9.28 29.87
C LEU A 31 -7.31 9.91 28.79
N PHE A 32 -7.65 11.18 28.94
CA PHE A 32 -8.50 11.88 27.98
C PHE A 32 -7.83 12.05 26.61
N LYS A 33 -6.50 12.21 26.57
CA LYS A 33 -5.75 12.22 25.32
C LYS A 33 -5.86 10.89 24.57
N ILE A 34 -5.67 9.75 25.22
CA ILE A 34 -5.82 8.41 24.62
C ILE A 34 -7.24 8.23 24.11
N VAL A 35 -8.25 8.60 24.89
CA VAL A 35 -9.67 8.48 24.47
C VAL A 35 -9.92 9.34 23.23
N LYS A 36 -9.41 10.56 23.20
CA LYS A 36 -9.59 11.49 22.06
C LYS A 36 -8.93 10.98 20.78
N GLU A 37 -7.76 10.36 20.89
CA GLU A 37 -6.99 9.88 19.74
C GLU A 37 -7.43 8.51 19.23
N SER A 38 -8.00 7.66 20.09
CA SER A 38 -8.25 6.24 19.77
C SER A 38 -9.72 5.85 19.76
N ALA A 39 -10.63 6.63 20.37
CA ALA A 39 -12.04 6.34 20.42
C ALA A 39 -12.84 7.19 19.40
N PHE A 40 -14.09 6.79 19.15
CA PHE A 40 -15.02 7.60 18.36
C PHE A 40 -15.42 8.87 19.12
N PRO A 41 -15.69 9.99 18.41
CA PRO A 41 -16.06 11.27 19.03
C PRO A 41 -17.21 11.16 20.06
N GLU A 42 -18.20 10.32 19.77
CA GLU A 42 -19.36 10.10 20.64
C GLU A 42 -19.00 9.39 21.95
N SER A 43 -17.88 8.67 21.95
CA SER A 43 -17.43 7.85 23.08
C SER A 43 -16.52 8.62 24.02
N PHE A 44 -16.03 9.78 23.62
CA PHE A 44 -15.09 10.60 24.40
C PHE A 44 -15.64 10.90 25.80
N MET A 45 -16.86 11.38 25.89
CA MET A 45 -17.49 11.72 27.18
C MET A 45 -17.85 10.48 28.01
N THR A 46 -18.08 9.34 27.37
CA THR A 46 -18.53 8.11 28.02
C THR A 46 -17.38 7.33 28.63
N ILE A 47 -16.33 7.05 27.86
CA ILE A 47 -15.23 6.18 28.30
C ILE A 47 -14.42 6.84 29.42
N GLY A 48 -13.98 8.08 29.24
CA GLY A 48 -13.19 8.80 30.23
C GLY A 48 -13.95 8.93 31.56
N SER A 49 -15.16 9.42 31.50
CA SER A 49 -16.02 9.59 32.68
C SER A 49 -16.35 8.26 33.38
N ALA A 50 -16.60 7.17 32.64
CA ALA A 50 -16.90 5.87 33.23
C ALA A 50 -15.70 5.28 34.00
N LEU A 51 -14.49 5.53 33.54
CA LEU A 51 -13.26 5.10 34.20
C LEU A 51 -12.97 5.97 35.45
N GLU A 52 -13.01 7.29 35.35
CA GLU A 52 -12.73 8.20 36.47
C GLU A 52 -13.76 8.12 37.59
N THR A 53 -15.03 7.99 37.26
CA THR A 53 -16.10 7.87 38.27
C THR A 53 -16.17 6.48 38.93
N GLY A 54 -15.39 5.51 38.42
CA GLY A 54 -15.43 4.13 38.89
C GLY A 54 -16.67 3.34 38.45
N LYS A 55 -17.45 3.87 37.50
CA LYS A 55 -18.54 3.10 36.86
C LYS A 55 -18.01 1.87 36.17
N TRP A 56 -16.80 1.98 35.60
CA TRP A 56 -16.00 0.86 35.14
C TRP A 56 -14.79 0.71 36.07
N PRO A 57 -14.78 -0.28 36.98
CA PRO A 57 -13.76 -0.40 38.03
C PRO A 57 -12.45 -1.01 37.51
N LEU A 58 -11.98 -0.54 36.34
CA LEU A 58 -10.74 -0.99 35.69
C LEU A 58 -9.51 -0.25 36.18
N ILE A 59 -9.70 1.03 36.59
CA ILE A 59 -8.67 1.85 37.21
C ILE A 59 -9.17 2.42 38.54
N LYS A 60 -8.27 2.69 39.45
CA LYS A 60 -8.56 3.33 40.76
C LYS A 60 -8.52 4.85 40.63
N LYS A 61 -8.92 5.55 41.71
CA LYS A 61 -8.86 7.03 41.79
C LYS A 61 -7.44 7.61 41.65
N ASP A 62 -6.43 6.83 41.96
CA ASP A 62 -5.01 7.18 41.83
C ASP A 62 -4.45 6.78 40.46
N TYR A 63 -5.33 6.44 39.48
CA TYR A 63 -5.00 5.98 38.15
C TYR A 63 -4.21 4.64 38.10
N SER A 64 -4.05 3.94 39.21
CA SER A 64 -3.51 2.58 39.24
C SER A 64 -4.54 1.53 38.84
N THR A 65 -4.09 0.37 38.40
CA THR A 65 -4.97 -0.77 38.08
C THR A 65 -4.58 -2.01 38.88
N ASN A 66 -5.57 -2.86 39.16
CA ASN A 66 -5.34 -4.18 39.73
C ASN A 66 -5.10 -5.26 38.64
N ILE A 67 -5.24 -4.91 37.39
CA ILE A 67 -5.04 -5.83 36.26
C ILE A 67 -3.53 -6.03 36.10
N GLN A 68 -3.06 -7.28 36.23
CA GLN A 68 -1.64 -7.63 36.15
C GLN A 68 -1.18 -7.96 34.72
N ASN A 69 -2.07 -8.59 33.95
CA ASN A 69 -1.75 -9.01 32.58
C ASN A 69 -2.01 -7.87 31.59
N ILE A 70 -1.15 -7.76 30.61
CA ILE A 70 -1.38 -6.81 29.48
C ILE A 70 -2.66 -7.21 28.76
N PRO A 71 -3.62 -6.30 28.59
CA PRO A 71 -4.86 -6.60 27.88
C PRO A 71 -4.57 -6.97 26.42
N THR A 72 -4.96 -8.17 26.01
CA THR A 72 -4.83 -8.65 24.65
C THR A 72 -6.21 -9.03 24.10
N MET A 73 -6.51 -8.58 22.90
CA MET A 73 -7.76 -8.96 22.23
C MET A 73 -7.60 -10.35 21.59
N PRO A 74 -8.38 -11.36 22.00
CA PRO A 74 -8.31 -12.68 21.38
C PRO A 74 -8.80 -12.59 19.93
N LEU A 75 -8.09 -13.27 19.03
CA LEU A 75 -8.52 -13.37 17.65
C LEU A 75 -9.76 -14.25 17.53
N SER A 76 -10.74 -13.79 16.76
CA SER A 76 -11.90 -14.60 16.38
C SER A 76 -11.47 -15.78 15.47
N VAL A 77 -12.31 -16.79 15.35
CA VAL A 77 -12.06 -17.92 14.45
C VAL A 77 -11.85 -17.44 13.01
N LEU A 78 -12.64 -16.47 12.55
CA LEU A 78 -12.52 -15.91 11.21
C LEU A 78 -11.18 -15.18 11.00
N GLN A 79 -10.73 -14.40 11.98
CA GLN A 79 -9.43 -13.75 11.94
C GLN A 79 -8.27 -14.76 11.92
N LYS A 80 -8.37 -15.85 12.70
CA LYS A 80 -7.38 -16.92 12.69
C LYS A 80 -7.32 -17.63 11.33
N ARG A 81 -8.49 -17.93 10.73
CA ARG A 81 -8.58 -18.53 9.39
C ARG A 81 -7.97 -17.63 8.31
N TRP A 82 -8.23 -16.33 8.41
CA TRP A 82 -7.64 -15.34 7.50
C TRP A 82 -6.13 -15.22 7.71
N LEU A 83 -5.65 -15.14 8.96
CA LEU A 83 -4.23 -15.10 9.28
C LEU A 83 -3.50 -16.34 8.75
N LYS A 84 -4.13 -17.53 8.85
CA LYS A 84 -3.56 -18.75 8.26
C LYS A 84 -3.46 -18.67 6.74
N ALA A 85 -4.47 -18.11 6.06
CA ALA A 85 -4.40 -17.89 4.62
C ALA A 85 -3.25 -16.93 4.24
N LEU A 86 -3.05 -15.85 5.00
CA LEU A 86 -1.90 -14.96 4.81
C LEU A 86 -0.55 -15.66 5.03
N CYS A 87 -0.45 -16.54 6.04
CA CYS A 87 0.79 -17.30 6.28
C CYS A 87 1.14 -18.28 5.15
N ASN A 88 0.19 -18.60 4.29
CA ASN A 88 0.39 -19.43 3.10
C ASN A 88 0.80 -18.61 1.86
N ASP A 89 0.58 -17.29 1.86
CA ASP A 89 1.03 -16.41 0.77
C ASP A 89 2.55 -16.28 0.79
N LYS A 90 3.21 -16.54 -0.34
CA LYS A 90 4.67 -16.46 -0.48
C LYS A 90 5.23 -15.07 -0.12
N ARG A 91 4.46 -14.02 -0.38
CA ARG A 91 4.85 -12.62 -0.14
C ARG A 91 4.96 -12.28 1.34
N ILE A 92 4.33 -13.05 2.24
CA ILE A 92 4.40 -12.78 3.69
C ILE A 92 5.83 -12.82 4.21
N ARG A 93 6.70 -13.65 3.61
CA ARG A 93 8.12 -13.77 3.96
C ARG A 93 8.91 -12.49 3.74
N LEU A 94 8.41 -11.57 2.94
CA LEU A 94 9.02 -10.25 2.74
C LEU A 94 8.90 -9.35 3.98
N PHE A 95 7.86 -9.55 4.78
CA PHE A 95 7.48 -8.66 5.89
C PHE A 95 7.69 -9.29 7.27
N VAL A 96 7.75 -10.63 7.33
CA VAL A 96 7.81 -11.37 8.60
C VAL A 96 9.01 -12.31 8.57
N SER A 97 9.76 -12.41 9.70
CA SER A 97 10.89 -13.34 9.79
C SER A 97 10.42 -14.80 9.76
N ASP A 98 11.31 -15.69 9.37
CA ASP A 98 10.97 -17.11 9.24
C ASP A 98 10.61 -17.73 10.61
N GLU A 99 11.26 -17.30 11.71
CA GLU A 99 10.96 -17.74 13.06
C GLU A 99 9.55 -17.34 13.51
N VAL A 100 9.15 -16.09 13.21
CA VAL A 100 7.80 -15.62 13.53
C VAL A 100 6.76 -16.34 12.68
N LEU A 101 7.06 -16.58 11.41
CA LEU A 101 6.17 -17.31 10.51
C LEU A 101 5.96 -18.76 10.94
N GLU A 102 7.03 -19.46 11.36
CA GLU A 102 6.93 -20.81 11.92
C GLU A 102 6.12 -20.83 13.23
N CYS A 103 6.36 -19.88 14.12
CA CYS A 103 5.59 -19.76 15.35
C CYS A 103 4.09 -19.57 15.05
N LEU A 104 3.74 -18.67 14.10
CA LEU A 104 2.35 -18.47 13.68
C LEU A 104 1.73 -19.73 13.06
N LYS A 105 2.45 -20.42 12.18
CA LYS A 105 1.98 -21.69 11.57
C LYS A 105 1.70 -22.75 12.61
N ASN A 106 2.56 -22.89 13.61
CA ASN A 106 2.40 -23.83 14.72
C ASN A 106 1.18 -23.49 15.58
N GLN A 107 0.95 -22.20 15.90
CA GLN A 107 -0.21 -21.77 16.67
C GLN A 107 -1.53 -21.92 15.91
N LEU A 108 -1.48 -21.93 14.59
CA LEU A 108 -2.64 -22.03 13.71
C LEU A 108 -2.79 -23.43 13.09
N GLN A 109 -2.06 -24.46 13.60
CA GLN A 109 -2.07 -25.80 12.99
C GLN A 109 -3.49 -26.38 12.86
N ASP A 110 -4.32 -26.22 13.91
CA ASP A 110 -5.69 -26.75 13.98
C ASP A 110 -6.74 -25.83 13.36
N VAL A 111 -6.31 -24.72 12.76
CA VAL A 111 -7.20 -23.75 12.12
C VAL A 111 -7.22 -24.01 10.62
N GLU A 112 -8.40 -24.15 10.03
CA GLU A 112 -8.57 -24.22 8.58
C GLU A 112 -8.32 -22.83 7.96
N ALA A 113 -7.56 -22.73 6.86
CA ALA A 113 -7.36 -21.48 6.14
C ALA A 113 -8.69 -20.96 5.57
N LEU A 114 -8.85 -19.63 5.50
CA LEU A 114 -10.05 -19.01 4.93
C LEU A 114 -10.21 -19.34 3.45
N PHE A 115 -9.10 -19.38 2.73
CA PHE A 115 -8.97 -19.79 1.33
C PHE A 115 -7.56 -20.32 1.08
N ASN A 116 -7.39 -21.08 0.02
CA ASN A 116 -6.10 -21.57 -0.48
C ASN A 116 -5.89 -21.12 -1.93
N GLU A 117 -4.68 -21.14 -2.42
CA GLU A 117 -4.34 -20.74 -3.79
C GLU A 117 -5.11 -21.54 -4.86
N ASN A 118 -5.56 -22.75 -4.56
CA ASN A 118 -6.34 -23.58 -5.46
C ASN A 118 -7.83 -23.23 -5.52
N ASP A 119 -8.31 -22.36 -4.63
CA ASP A 119 -9.74 -22.00 -4.54
C ASP A 119 -10.10 -20.89 -5.54
N TYR A 120 -9.11 -20.26 -6.19
CA TYR A 120 -9.33 -19.17 -7.13
C TYR A 120 -8.30 -19.18 -8.26
N TYR A 121 -8.68 -18.53 -9.36
CA TYR A 121 -7.82 -18.34 -10.53
C TYR A 121 -7.64 -16.86 -10.81
N LEU A 122 -6.39 -16.42 -10.89
CA LEU A 122 -6.05 -15.04 -11.25
C LEU A 122 -6.08 -14.89 -12.78
N TYR A 123 -7.19 -14.37 -13.28
CA TYR A 123 -7.49 -14.27 -14.72
C TYR A 123 -6.50 -13.39 -15.49
N ASP A 124 -6.04 -12.29 -14.90
CA ASP A 124 -5.22 -11.24 -15.53
C ASP A 124 -3.78 -11.17 -15.00
N LYS A 125 -3.28 -12.25 -14.40
CA LYS A 125 -1.87 -12.37 -14.05
C LYS A 125 -1.05 -12.70 -15.30
N TYR A 126 -0.35 -11.69 -15.84
CA TYR A 126 0.39 -11.80 -17.11
C TYR A 126 1.84 -12.21 -17.00
N SER A 127 2.40 -12.24 -15.81
CA SER A 127 3.81 -12.56 -15.59
C SER A 127 3.99 -13.50 -14.41
N ASP A 128 5.16 -14.16 -14.37
CA ASP A 128 5.51 -15.07 -13.27
C ASP A 128 5.75 -14.34 -11.93
N GLY A 129 5.63 -13.02 -11.93
CA GLY A 129 5.85 -12.20 -10.74
C GLY A 129 7.34 -12.07 -10.37
N ASP A 130 7.58 -11.58 -9.14
CA ASP A 130 8.91 -11.54 -8.57
C ASP A 130 9.26 -12.88 -7.88
N PRO A 131 10.55 -13.22 -7.72
CA PRO A 131 10.97 -14.49 -7.15
C PRO A 131 10.88 -14.49 -5.60
N TYR A 132 9.65 -14.54 -5.07
CA TYR A 132 9.37 -14.43 -3.62
C TYR A 132 9.96 -15.54 -2.75
N ASP A 133 10.39 -16.64 -3.33
CA ASP A 133 11.07 -17.74 -2.63
C ASP A 133 12.59 -17.63 -2.65
N ASP A 134 13.15 -16.66 -3.41
CA ASP A 134 14.59 -16.43 -3.50
C ASP A 134 15.11 -15.72 -2.22
N PRO A 135 16.07 -16.31 -1.49
CA PRO A 135 16.63 -15.72 -0.28
C PRO A 135 17.29 -14.36 -0.50
N ASP A 136 17.95 -14.15 -1.63
CA ASP A 136 18.61 -12.87 -1.95
C ASP A 136 17.57 -11.79 -2.25
N TYR A 137 16.50 -12.14 -2.96
CA TYR A 137 15.38 -11.24 -3.17
C TYR A 137 14.73 -10.81 -1.85
N ILE A 138 14.43 -11.78 -0.96
CA ILE A 138 13.83 -11.53 0.36
C ILE A 138 14.75 -10.62 1.19
N LYS A 139 16.05 -10.90 1.21
CA LYS A 139 17.06 -10.10 1.91
C LYS A 139 17.08 -8.66 1.38
N ASN A 140 17.16 -8.49 0.07
CA ASN A 140 17.19 -7.17 -0.58
C ASN A 140 15.93 -6.36 -0.30
N PHE A 141 14.76 -7.01 -0.35
CA PHE A 141 13.48 -6.38 0.00
C PHE A 141 13.45 -5.90 1.45
N ARG A 142 13.81 -6.79 2.40
CA ARG A 142 13.84 -6.47 3.85
C ARG A 142 14.83 -5.34 4.15
N THR A 143 16.01 -5.35 3.53
CA THR A 143 17.01 -4.28 3.67
C THR A 143 16.48 -2.93 3.16
N ALA A 144 15.78 -2.92 2.01
CA ALA A 144 15.17 -1.71 1.48
C ALA A 144 14.03 -1.19 2.39
N LEU A 145 13.20 -2.08 2.92
CA LEU A 145 12.12 -1.74 3.85
C LEU A 145 12.67 -1.17 5.17
N GLU A 146 13.71 -1.78 5.71
CA GLU A 146 14.41 -1.29 6.91
C GLU A 146 15.02 0.09 6.67
N ALA A 147 15.65 0.31 5.51
CA ALA A 147 16.22 1.60 5.15
C ALA A 147 15.16 2.71 5.09
N ILE A 148 13.97 2.41 4.57
CA ILE A 148 12.83 3.35 4.55
C ILE A 148 12.40 3.68 5.97
N HIS A 149 12.20 2.68 6.84
CA HIS A 149 11.79 2.89 8.22
C HIS A 149 12.82 3.68 9.04
N GLN A 150 14.12 3.44 8.80
CA GLN A 150 15.21 4.12 9.49
C GLN A 150 15.63 5.42 8.83
N LYS A 151 15.02 5.80 7.69
CA LYS A 151 15.40 6.95 6.87
C LYS A 151 16.91 6.95 6.52
N LYS A 152 17.41 5.78 6.09
CA LYS A 152 18.81 5.57 5.70
C LYS A 152 18.94 5.37 4.20
N THR A 153 20.15 5.61 3.70
CA THR A 153 20.52 5.27 2.31
C THR A 153 20.97 3.82 2.19
N ILE A 154 20.85 3.29 0.99
CA ILE A 154 21.29 1.95 0.62
C ILE A 154 22.31 2.02 -0.50
N SER A 155 23.31 1.13 -0.45
CA SER A 155 24.21 0.80 -1.58
C SER A 155 23.61 -0.36 -2.34
N VAL A 156 23.39 -0.19 -3.64
CA VAL A 156 22.70 -1.17 -4.49
C VAL A 156 23.60 -1.57 -5.66
N GLU A 157 23.74 -2.87 -5.86
CA GLU A 157 24.23 -3.44 -7.13
C GLU A 157 23.02 -3.82 -7.97
N TYR A 158 22.88 -3.20 -9.13
CA TYR A 158 21.68 -3.27 -9.96
C TYR A 158 21.99 -3.72 -11.39
N THR A 159 21.25 -4.70 -11.87
CA THR A 159 21.30 -5.14 -13.27
C THR A 159 20.25 -4.39 -14.09
N GLY A 160 20.70 -3.52 -14.98
CA GLY A 160 19.85 -2.74 -15.87
C GLY A 160 19.13 -3.60 -16.92
N ARG A 161 18.24 -2.97 -17.69
CA ARG A 161 17.41 -3.66 -18.71
C ARG A 161 18.21 -4.40 -19.76
N PHE A 162 19.43 -3.93 -20.07
CA PHE A 162 20.29 -4.49 -21.10
C PHE A 162 21.47 -5.30 -20.52
N GLY A 163 21.34 -5.76 -19.26
CA GLY A 163 22.36 -6.58 -18.60
C GLY A 163 23.55 -5.83 -17.99
N GLN A 164 23.61 -4.48 -18.13
CA GLN A 164 24.68 -3.71 -17.53
C GLN A 164 24.55 -3.67 -16.00
N GLN A 165 25.64 -4.02 -15.33
CA GLN A 165 25.71 -3.92 -13.87
C GLN A 165 26.17 -2.51 -13.46
N LYS A 166 25.52 -1.95 -12.43
CA LYS A 166 25.84 -0.65 -11.85
C LYS A 166 25.78 -0.74 -10.35
N ARG A 167 26.74 -0.11 -9.67
CA ARG A 167 26.72 0.08 -8.23
C ARG A 167 26.54 1.57 -7.94
N PHE A 168 25.58 1.90 -7.07
CA PHE A 168 25.30 3.26 -6.67
C PHE A 168 24.61 3.29 -5.31
N THR A 169 24.65 4.47 -4.67
CA THR A 169 23.95 4.74 -3.42
C THR A 169 22.68 5.52 -3.71
N CYS A 170 21.58 5.15 -3.08
CA CYS A 170 20.31 5.83 -3.19
C CYS A 170 19.57 5.90 -1.84
N ALA A 171 18.65 6.83 -1.75
CA ALA A 171 17.73 6.98 -0.62
C ALA A 171 16.37 6.37 -1.01
N PRO A 172 16.00 5.20 -0.48
CA PRO A 172 14.69 4.63 -0.76
C PRO A 172 13.62 5.44 -0.03
N CYS A 173 12.55 5.80 -0.76
CA CYS A 173 11.45 6.60 -0.23
C CYS A 173 10.25 5.72 0.11
N LYS A 174 9.85 4.84 -0.81
CA LYS A 174 8.78 3.87 -0.61
C LYS A 174 8.92 2.65 -1.52
N ILE A 175 8.22 1.59 -1.16
CA ILE A 175 8.05 0.40 -2.00
C ILE A 175 6.65 0.43 -2.60
N GLU A 176 6.56 0.20 -3.90
CA GLU A 176 5.30 0.06 -4.64
C GLU A 176 5.11 -1.38 -5.11
N TYR A 177 3.88 -1.84 -5.07
CA TYR A 177 3.49 -3.14 -5.61
C TYR A 177 2.63 -2.97 -6.85
N SER A 178 3.01 -3.62 -7.94
CA SER A 178 2.22 -3.73 -9.15
C SER A 178 1.44 -5.03 -9.12
N GLU A 179 0.13 -4.95 -8.89
CA GLU A 179 -0.75 -6.11 -8.82
C GLU A 179 -0.80 -6.86 -10.16
N LYS A 180 -0.84 -6.13 -11.28
CA LYS A 180 -0.85 -6.68 -12.63
C LYS A 180 0.40 -7.49 -12.96
N ASP A 181 1.57 -6.96 -12.60
CA ASP A 181 2.86 -7.60 -12.90
C ASP A 181 3.31 -8.54 -11.77
N ASP A 182 2.64 -8.52 -10.61
CA ASP A 182 3.02 -9.19 -9.38
C ASP A 182 4.48 -8.89 -9.00
N LYS A 183 4.83 -7.58 -8.97
CA LYS A 183 6.21 -7.10 -8.78
C LYS A 183 6.30 -5.94 -7.82
N PHE A 184 7.38 -5.91 -7.04
CA PHE A 184 7.71 -4.80 -6.18
C PHE A 184 8.79 -3.90 -6.80
N ARG A 185 8.61 -2.59 -6.60
CA ARG A 185 9.54 -1.55 -7.06
C ARG A 185 9.89 -0.62 -5.90
N ILE A 186 11.12 -0.17 -5.83
CA ILE A 186 11.56 0.87 -4.89
C ILE A 186 11.54 2.21 -5.61
N ILE A 187 10.83 3.17 -5.07
CA ILE A 187 11.00 4.57 -5.43
C ILE A 187 12.13 5.11 -4.58
N SER A 188 13.17 5.60 -5.22
CA SER A 188 14.37 6.08 -4.56
C SER A 188 14.83 7.44 -5.12
N LYS A 189 15.62 8.17 -4.32
CA LYS A 189 16.27 9.41 -4.72
C LYS A 189 17.76 9.17 -4.92
N VAL A 190 18.27 9.48 -6.11
CA VAL A 190 19.68 9.38 -6.47
C VAL A 190 20.16 10.78 -6.92
N ARG A 191 21.06 11.43 -6.16
CA ARG A 191 21.59 12.77 -6.50
C ARG A 191 20.48 13.76 -6.94
N ASN A 192 19.46 13.95 -6.14
CA ASN A 192 18.30 14.82 -6.44
C ASN A 192 17.44 14.42 -7.66
N ARG A 193 17.58 13.20 -8.15
CA ARG A 193 16.70 12.63 -9.18
C ARG A 193 16.00 11.39 -8.61
N HIS A 194 14.71 11.28 -8.89
CA HIS A 194 13.99 10.06 -8.54
C HIS A 194 14.33 8.95 -9.53
N SER A 195 14.42 7.74 -9.01
CA SER A 195 14.68 6.55 -9.77
C SER A 195 13.79 5.42 -9.27
N ILE A 196 13.21 4.68 -10.18
CA ILE A 196 12.42 3.48 -9.88
C ILE A 196 13.31 2.27 -10.10
N LEU A 197 13.45 1.45 -9.06
CA LEU A 197 14.26 0.24 -9.08
C LEU A 197 13.35 -0.97 -8.93
N ASN A 198 13.37 -1.86 -9.90
CA ASN A 198 12.71 -3.17 -9.75
C ASN A 198 13.53 -4.04 -8.80
N ILE A 199 12.93 -4.52 -7.71
CA ILE A 199 13.66 -5.27 -6.67
C ILE A 199 14.25 -6.56 -7.22
N ALA A 200 13.58 -7.24 -8.14
CA ALA A 200 14.10 -8.45 -8.79
C ALA A 200 15.39 -8.24 -9.62
N ARG A 201 15.81 -7.00 -9.85
CA ARG A 201 17.04 -6.64 -10.56
C ARG A 201 18.16 -6.17 -9.62
N ILE A 202 17.93 -6.21 -8.33
CA ILE A 202 18.91 -5.88 -7.31
C ILE A 202 19.69 -7.15 -6.99
N ASN A 203 20.99 -7.16 -7.32
CA ASN A 203 21.86 -8.29 -7.00
C ASN A 203 22.28 -8.26 -5.53
N SER A 204 22.57 -7.06 -4.99
CA SER A 204 22.86 -6.87 -3.57
C SER A 204 22.35 -5.51 -3.09
N CYS A 205 21.91 -5.47 -1.83
CA CYS A 205 21.43 -4.28 -1.16
C CYS A 205 21.98 -4.24 0.27
N GLU A 206 22.66 -3.15 0.63
CA GLU A 206 23.29 -2.98 1.94
C GLU A 206 22.95 -1.59 2.51
N LEU A 207 22.68 -1.53 3.83
CA LEU A 207 22.53 -0.27 4.53
C LEU A 207 23.85 0.48 4.57
N THR A 208 23.82 1.78 4.34
CA THR A 208 25.00 2.65 4.48
C THR A 208 24.98 3.36 5.84
N GLU A 209 26.10 3.29 6.55
CA GLU A 209 26.21 3.84 7.92
C GLU A 209 26.17 5.39 7.98
N ASN A 210 26.48 6.10 6.90
CA ASN A 210 26.95 7.49 6.94
C ASN A 210 26.01 8.56 6.36
N SER A 211 24.77 8.25 6.04
CA SER A 211 23.87 9.31 5.54
C SER A 211 22.46 9.16 6.08
N LYS A 212 22.17 9.97 7.12
CA LYS A 212 20.77 10.33 7.38
C LYS A 212 20.33 11.13 6.16
N VAL A 213 19.27 10.69 5.55
CA VAL A 213 18.60 11.48 4.51
C VAL A 213 17.84 12.54 5.27
N ASP A 214 18.30 13.80 5.16
CA ASP A 214 17.55 14.94 5.66
C ASP A 214 16.15 14.87 5.06
N ASP A 215 15.14 14.91 5.92
CA ASP A 215 13.70 14.85 5.69
C ASP A 215 13.27 14.64 4.22
N ILE A 216 13.11 13.37 3.84
CA ILE A 216 12.32 13.06 2.65
C ILE A 216 10.87 13.01 3.15
N SER A 217 10.18 14.14 3.02
CA SER A 217 8.72 14.16 3.15
C SER A 217 8.10 13.53 1.90
N GLU A 218 6.87 13.02 2.01
CA GLU A 218 6.10 12.59 0.81
C GLU A 218 5.91 13.76 -0.18
N GLU A 219 6.03 15.01 0.30
CA GLU A 219 6.02 16.25 -0.46
C GLU A 219 7.28 16.46 -1.33
N ASP A 220 8.40 15.77 -0.99
CA ASP A 220 9.63 15.78 -1.80
C ASP A 220 9.59 14.87 -3.05
N LEU A 221 8.51 14.13 -3.25
CA LEU A 221 8.22 13.52 -4.55
C LEU A 221 8.01 14.67 -5.54
N PRO A 222 8.85 14.80 -6.60
CA PRO A 222 8.81 16.00 -7.42
C PRO A 222 7.42 16.15 -8.05
N ASP A 223 6.79 17.25 -7.72
CA ASP A 223 5.54 17.73 -8.32
C ASP A 223 5.66 17.83 -9.86
N ASN A 224 6.89 17.96 -10.35
CA ASN A 224 7.22 18.04 -11.78
C ASN A 224 7.01 16.74 -12.59
N ARG A 225 6.57 15.65 -11.96
CA ARG A 225 6.25 14.39 -12.65
C ARG A 225 4.75 14.11 -12.70
N ARG A 226 3.97 14.80 -11.89
CA ARG A 226 2.52 14.73 -11.97
C ARG A 226 2.09 15.45 -13.21
N THR A 227 1.54 14.72 -14.11
CA THR A 227 0.90 15.25 -15.32
C THR A 227 -0.55 14.83 -15.29
N SER A 228 -1.37 15.53 -16.02
CA SER A 228 -2.79 15.24 -16.10
C SER A 228 -3.19 14.91 -17.53
N VAL A 229 -4.16 14.01 -17.66
CA VAL A 229 -4.85 13.75 -18.93
C VAL A 229 -6.33 13.96 -18.74
N THR A 230 -6.95 14.62 -19.69
CA THR A 230 -8.40 14.83 -19.73
C THR A 230 -9.00 13.93 -20.79
N LEU A 231 -9.95 13.11 -20.39
CA LEU A 231 -10.66 12.16 -21.19
C LEU A 231 -12.13 12.57 -21.30
N GLU A 232 -12.71 12.44 -22.48
CA GLU A 232 -14.14 12.51 -22.72
C GLU A 232 -14.68 11.08 -22.86
N ILE A 233 -15.67 10.74 -22.06
CA ILE A 233 -16.21 9.39 -21.94
C ILE A 233 -17.65 9.42 -22.45
N TYR A 234 -17.94 8.61 -23.46
CA TYR A 234 -19.28 8.34 -23.96
C TYR A 234 -19.83 7.12 -23.23
N ASP A 235 -20.87 7.30 -22.39
CA ASP A 235 -21.35 6.27 -21.46
C ASP A 235 -22.19 5.18 -22.15
N GLU A 236 -21.67 4.64 -23.23
CA GLU A 236 -22.22 3.45 -23.84
C GLU A 236 -21.85 2.20 -23.04
N ARG A 237 -22.80 1.33 -22.78
CA ARG A 237 -22.60 0.06 -22.06
C ARG A 237 -21.94 0.23 -20.69
N LYS A 238 -22.31 1.29 -19.97
CA LYS A 238 -21.72 1.65 -18.66
C LYS A 238 -20.21 1.91 -18.73
N ALA A 239 -19.77 2.57 -19.78
CA ALA A 239 -18.36 2.89 -19.98
C ALA A 239 -17.79 3.73 -18.82
N MET A 240 -18.57 4.68 -18.30
CA MET A 240 -18.16 5.51 -17.17
C MET A 240 -17.80 4.68 -15.93
N GLU A 241 -18.64 3.74 -15.52
CA GLU A 241 -18.38 2.85 -14.39
C GLU A 241 -17.11 2.02 -14.60
N ARG A 242 -16.93 1.44 -15.78
CA ARG A 242 -15.77 0.63 -16.15
C ARG A 242 -14.48 1.46 -16.17
N VAL A 243 -14.53 2.69 -16.69
CA VAL A 243 -13.40 3.62 -16.70
C VAL A 243 -13.02 4.02 -15.28
N MET A 244 -14.02 4.34 -14.43
CA MET A 244 -13.78 4.68 -13.03
C MET A 244 -13.10 3.55 -12.24
N LEU A 245 -13.48 2.30 -12.53
CA LEU A 245 -12.84 1.11 -11.93
C LEU A 245 -11.43 0.88 -12.48
N ALA A 246 -11.24 0.96 -13.79
CA ALA A 246 -9.93 0.76 -14.42
C ALA A 246 -8.87 1.77 -13.95
N PHE A 247 -9.30 2.98 -13.61
CA PHE A 247 -8.44 4.05 -13.11
C PHE A 247 -8.64 4.31 -11.60
N ALA A 248 -9.09 3.30 -10.83
CA ALA A 248 -9.39 3.46 -9.40
C ALA A 248 -8.18 3.95 -8.58
N HIS A 249 -6.97 3.56 -8.95
CA HIS A 249 -5.71 3.89 -8.27
C HIS A 249 -5.13 5.27 -8.63
N PHE A 250 -5.68 5.97 -9.63
CA PHE A 250 -5.27 7.33 -9.95
C PHE A 250 -6.13 8.36 -9.20
N GLU A 251 -5.50 9.46 -8.80
CA GLU A 251 -6.22 10.66 -8.38
C GLU A 251 -6.99 11.20 -9.58
N LYS A 252 -8.29 11.41 -9.42
CA LYS A 252 -9.16 11.76 -10.52
C LYS A 252 -10.34 12.62 -10.11
N SER A 253 -10.81 13.42 -11.06
CA SER A 253 -12.05 14.19 -10.95
C SER A 253 -12.91 13.97 -12.19
N ALA A 254 -14.21 13.83 -12.01
CA ALA A 254 -15.15 13.63 -13.10
C ALA A 254 -16.27 14.66 -13.05
N VAL A 255 -16.65 15.16 -14.22
CA VAL A 255 -17.75 16.11 -14.40
C VAL A 255 -18.66 15.61 -15.51
N GLN A 256 -19.95 15.58 -15.30
CA GLN A 256 -20.91 15.29 -16.35
C GLN A 256 -21.11 16.51 -17.25
N ILE A 257 -20.93 16.34 -18.56
CA ILE A 257 -21.09 17.40 -19.57
C ILE A 257 -22.52 17.36 -20.14
N SER A 258 -23.04 16.17 -20.42
CA SER A 258 -24.40 15.92 -20.90
C SER A 258 -24.90 14.58 -20.39
N ASP A 259 -26.13 14.18 -20.73
CA ASP A 259 -26.77 12.97 -20.19
C ASP A 259 -25.91 11.70 -20.33
N ASP A 260 -25.17 11.55 -21.44
CA ASP A 260 -24.35 10.37 -21.72
C ASP A 260 -22.86 10.69 -21.91
N VAL A 261 -22.42 11.91 -21.58
CA VAL A 261 -21.02 12.32 -21.78
C VAL A 261 -20.42 12.87 -20.50
N TYR A 262 -19.27 12.32 -20.13
CA TYR A 262 -18.52 12.71 -18.94
C TYR A 262 -17.11 13.16 -19.30
N GLN A 263 -16.60 14.13 -18.59
CA GLN A 263 -15.19 14.51 -18.65
C GLN A 263 -14.48 14.00 -17.40
N LEU A 264 -13.41 13.25 -17.59
CA LEU A 264 -12.58 12.69 -16.53
C LEU A 264 -11.17 13.27 -16.65
N THR A 265 -10.69 13.91 -15.59
CA THR A 265 -9.30 14.32 -15.45
C THR A 265 -8.59 13.37 -14.53
N LEU A 266 -7.51 12.75 -15.02
CA LEU A 266 -6.65 11.83 -14.27
C LEU A 266 -5.31 12.50 -14.01
N ASN A 267 -4.83 12.46 -12.77
CA ASN A 267 -3.48 12.83 -12.40
C ASN A 267 -2.62 11.57 -12.33
N TYR A 268 -1.51 11.55 -13.04
CA TYR A 268 -0.65 10.37 -13.12
C TYR A 268 0.83 10.76 -13.11
N ASP A 269 1.69 9.80 -12.77
CA ASP A 269 3.14 9.97 -12.89
C ASP A 269 3.58 9.70 -14.34
N SER A 270 4.46 10.52 -14.88
CA SER A 270 4.98 10.38 -16.25
C SER A 270 5.58 9.00 -16.56
N PHE A 271 5.95 8.20 -15.55
CA PHE A 271 6.37 6.81 -15.75
C PHE A 271 5.24 5.88 -16.11
N ASP A 272 4.02 6.19 -15.72
CA ASP A 272 2.83 5.39 -15.98
C ASP A 272 2.18 5.74 -17.33
N GLU A 273 2.73 6.71 -18.05
CA GLU A 273 2.17 7.20 -19.32
C GLU A 273 1.94 6.08 -20.34
N THR A 274 2.91 5.18 -20.49
CA THR A 274 2.78 4.03 -21.44
C THR A 274 1.65 3.09 -21.02
N GLU A 275 1.52 2.80 -19.74
CA GLU A 275 0.46 1.96 -19.20
C GLU A 275 -0.91 2.65 -19.36
N LEU A 276 -0.96 3.93 -19.08
CA LEU A 276 -2.16 4.75 -19.22
C LEU A 276 -2.65 4.77 -20.68
N VAL A 277 -1.72 4.91 -21.65
CA VAL A 277 -2.03 4.83 -23.10
C VAL A 277 -2.67 3.49 -23.45
N VAL A 278 -2.11 2.38 -22.97
CA VAL A 278 -2.66 1.03 -23.23
C VAL A 278 -4.06 0.89 -22.65
N ARG A 279 -4.27 1.36 -21.42
CA ARG A 279 -5.58 1.31 -20.76
C ARG A 279 -6.63 2.19 -21.46
N VAL A 280 -6.25 3.40 -21.85
CA VAL A 280 -7.17 4.30 -22.60
C VAL A 280 -7.57 3.65 -23.93
N LEU A 281 -6.63 3.10 -24.68
CA LEU A 281 -6.91 2.42 -25.96
C LEU A 281 -7.81 1.19 -25.79
N SER A 282 -7.78 0.52 -24.63
CA SER A 282 -8.61 -0.67 -24.38
C SER A 282 -10.11 -0.37 -24.34
N PHE A 283 -10.51 0.89 -24.11
CA PHE A 283 -11.91 1.31 -24.14
C PHE A 283 -12.43 1.62 -25.55
N GLY A 284 -11.54 1.62 -26.55
CA GLY A 284 -11.91 1.88 -27.94
C GLY A 284 -12.60 3.24 -28.13
N PRO A 285 -13.71 3.29 -28.93
CA PRO A 285 -14.35 4.56 -29.26
C PRO A 285 -15.13 5.22 -28.09
N MET A 286 -15.29 4.52 -26.98
CA MET A 286 -16.02 5.05 -25.82
C MET A 286 -15.22 6.10 -25.03
N VAL A 287 -13.90 6.18 -25.24
CA VAL A 287 -13.03 7.12 -24.54
C VAL A 287 -12.20 7.90 -25.55
N LYS A 288 -12.28 9.23 -25.48
CA LYS A 288 -11.51 10.14 -26.31
C LYS A 288 -10.60 11.00 -25.44
N VAL A 289 -9.34 11.12 -25.81
CA VAL A 289 -8.39 12.01 -25.14
C VAL A 289 -8.59 13.43 -25.65
N ILE A 290 -8.75 14.39 -24.73
CA ILE A 290 -8.93 15.81 -25.03
C ILE A 290 -7.61 16.57 -24.85
N GLU A 291 -6.94 16.36 -23.70
CA GLU A 291 -5.72 17.04 -23.29
C GLU A 291 -4.79 16.11 -22.52
N PRO A 292 -3.47 16.34 -22.53
CA PRO A 292 -2.73 17.35 -23.31
C PRO A 292 -2.50 16.89 -24.77
N GLN A 293 -2.17 17.82 -25.64
CA GLN A 293 -1.93 17.53 -27.07
C GLN A 293 -0.79 16.53 -27.30
N SER A 294 0.19 16.46 -26.39
CA SER A 294 1.24 15.43 -26.42
C SER A 294 0.67 14.04 -26.29
N PHE A 295 -0.26 13.82 -25.35
CA PHE A 295 -0.91 12.54 -25.14
C PHE A 295 -1.87 12.19 -26.28
N VAL A 296 -2.60 13.17 -26.82
CA VAL A 296 -3.45 12.98 -28.01
C VAL A 296 -2.62 12.45 -29.18
N LYS A 297 -1.46 13.07 -29.47
CA LYS A 297 -0.54 12.60 -30.53
C LYS A 297 -0.06 11.19 -30.29
N LEU A 298 0.28 10.85 -29.04
CA LEU A 298 0.73 9.50 -28.67
C LEU A 298 -0.33 8.44 -28.96
N ILE A 299 -1.60 8.72 -28.63
CA ILE A 299 -2.74 7.86 -28.96
C ILE A 299 -2.91 7.72 -30.48
N GLN A 300 -2.85 8.84 -31.23
CA GLN A 300 -2.97 8.83 -32.69
C GLN A 300 -1.88 7.97 -33.34
N GLU A 301 -0.62 8.14 -32.95
CA GLU A 301 0.50 7.35 -33.45
C GLU A 301 0.31 5.85 -33.22
N ARG A 302 -0.22 5.45 -32.05
CA ARG A 302 -0.52 4.05 -31.75
C ARG A 302 -1.61 3.48 -32.65
N ILE A 303 -2.70 4.23 -32.85
CA ILE A 303 -3.81 3.84 -33.71
C ILE A 303 -3.36 3.74 -35.17
N GLU A 304 -2.61 4.73 -35.67
CA GLU A 304 -2.06 4.72 -37.03
C GLU A 304 -1.14 3.52 -37.27
N SER A 305 -0.27 3.24 -36.30
CA SER A 305 0.62 2.07 -36.35
C SER A 305 -0.17 0.78 -36.45
N GLN A 306 -1.26 0.64 -35.68
CA GLN A 306 -2.14 -0.53 -35.72
C GLN A 306 -2.87 -0.65 -37.09
N ILE A 307 -3.39 0.45 -37.63
CA ILE A 307 -4.02 0.49 -38.94
C ILE A 307 -3.03 0.08 -40.03
N ASN A 308 -1.78 0.56 -39.94
CA ASN A 308 -0.76 0.21 -40.93
C ASN A 308 -0.37 -1.27 -40.88
N LEU A 309 -0.35 -1.89 -39.71
CA LEU A 309 -0.17 -3.34 -39.56
C LEU A 309 -1.30 -4.15 -40.20
N MET A 310 -2.54 -3.68 -40.03
CA MET A 310 -3.72 -4.36 -40.67
C MET A 310 -3.72 -4.23 -42.19
N LYS A 311 -3.14 -3.18 -42.78
CA LYS A 311 -3.03 -2.95 -44.22
C LYS A 311 -1.88 -3.72 -44.87
N LYS A 312 -0.91 -4.17 -44.10
CA LYS A 312 0.18 -5.04 -44.57
C LYS A 312 -0.36 -6.47 -44.64
N LYS A 313 -0.92 -6.85 -45.81
CA LYS A 313 -1.17 -8.25 -46.19
C LYS A 313 0.03 -8.82 -46.90
#